data_3d400c4485d73fff4b2e720c5dfca64e
#
_entry.id   3d400c4485d73fff4b2e720c5dfca64e
#
_cell.length_a   1.000
_cell.length_b   1.000
_cell.length_c   1.000
_cell.angle_alpha   90.00
_cell.angle_beta   90.00
_cell.angle_gamma   90.00
#
_symmetry.space_group_name_H-M   'P 1'
#
loop_
_entity.id
_entity.type
_entity.pdbx_description
1 polymer ?
#
loop_
_entity_poly.entity_id
_entity_poly.type
_entity_poly.pdbx_seq_one_letter_code
_entity_poly.pdbx_strand_id
1 'polypeptide(L)'
;MLEFKYDTQLLIEGENLDEDEISEYFTENFQGDCLLAVGDEELIKIHFHTNAPWEVLEYCASLGDIHDIVIENMERQANGLQG
;
A
#
# COMPACT_ATOMS: atom_id res chain seq x y z
N MET A 1 3.95 1.52 -21.26
CA MET A 1 3.59 0.40 -20.36
C MET A 1 4.00 0.75 -18.94
N LEU A 2 3.12 0.49 -17.99
CA LEU A 2 3.41 0.75 -16.59
C LEU A 2 4.31 -0.36 -16.02
N GLU A 3 5.31 0.03 -15.26
CA GLU A 3 6.17 -0.92 -14.56
C GLU A 3 5.41 -1.62 -13.43
N PHE A 4 4.61 -0.84 -12.67
CA PHE A 4 3.77 -1.35 -11.59
C PHE A 4 2.33 -0.93 -11.86
N LYS A 5 1.41 -1.89 -11.93
CA LYS A 5 0.08 -1.60 -12.44
C LYS A 5 -1.00 -1.38 -11.40
N TYR A 6 -0.80 -1.77 -10.16
CA TYR A 6 -1.83 -1.61 -9.13
C TYR A 6 -1.52 -0.46 -8.18
N ASP A 7 -2.44 0.50 -8.14
CA ASP A 7 -2.45 1.56 -7.14
C ASP A 7 -3.14 0.99 -5.90
N THR A 8 -2.39 0.83 -4.81
CA THR A 8 -2.85 0.21 -3.58
C THR A 8 -2.89 1.23 -2.48
N GLN A 9 -4.06 1.42 -1.87
CA GLN A 9 -4.26 2.37 -0.79
C GLN A 9 -5.04 1.73 0.34
N LEU A 10 -4.67 2.03 1.57
CA LEU A 10 -5.38 1.53 2.75
C LEU A 10 -5.00 2.33 3.99
N LEU A 11 -5.78 2.11 5.05
CA LEU A 11 -5.48 2.61 6.38
C LEU A 11 -5.18 1.43 7.29
N ILE A 12 -4.21 1.60 8.19
CA ILE A 12 -3.89 0.63 9.24
C ILE A 12 -4.20 1.27 10.58
N GLU A 13 -5.10 0.66 11.35
CA GLU A 13 -5.35 1.07 12.73
C GLU A 13 -4.69 0.07 13.67
N GLY A 14 -3.95 0.58 14.64
CA GLY A 14 -3.26 -0.30 15.57
C GLY A 14 -2.70 0.44 16.76
N GLU A 15 -1.70 -0.14 17.38
CA GLU A 15 -1.00 0.43 18.51
C GLU A 15 0.49 0.36 18.26
N ASN A 16 1.21 1.40 18.64
CA ASN A 16 2.67 1.45 18.49
C ASN A 16 3.13 1.28 17.04
N LEU A 17 2.36 1.77 16.08
CA LEU A 17 2.75 1.77 14.69
C LEU A 17 3.91 2.76 14.49
N ASP A 18 4.82 2.44 13.58
CA ASP A 18 5.99 3.27 13.31
C ASP A 18 6.12 3.44 11.79
N GLU A 19 5.87 4.66 11.31
CA GLU A 19 5.90 4.92 9.86
C GLU A 19 7.27 4.71 9.24
N ASP A 20 8.34 4.98 9.97
CA ASP A 20 9.70 4.78 9.45
C ASP A 20 10.01 3.29 9.30
N GLU A 21 9.62 2.48 10.27
CA GLU A 21 9.81 1.04 10.23
C GLU A 21 9.01 0.41 9.09
N ILE A 22 7.77 0.88 8.90
CA ILE A 22 6.90 0.40 7.83
C ILE A 22 7.48 0.77 6.47
N SER A 23 7.94 2.02 6.30
CA SER A 23 8.57 2.47 5.06
C SER A 23 9.80 1.65 4.72
N GLU A 24 10.62 1.36 5.71
CA GLU A 24 11.82 0.55 5.54
C GLU A 24 11.47 -0.87 5.13
N TYR A 25 10.46 -1.46 5.75
CA TYR A 25 10.00 -2.81 5.40
C TYR A 25 9.55 -2.87 3.93
N PHE A 26 8.76 -1.89 3.49
CA PHE A 26 8.31 -1.82 2.09
C PHE A 26 9.50 -1.74 1.14
N THR A 27 10.46 -0.88 1.45
CA THR A 27 11.64 -0.67 0.61
C THR A 27 12.48 -1.94 0.49
N GLU A 28 12.60 -2.69 1.57
CA GLU A 28 13.43 -3.90 1.62
C GLU A 28 12.75 -5.14 1.08
N ASN A 29 11.42 -5.23 1.15
CA ASN A 29 10.71 -6.49 0.90
C ASN A 29 9.75 -6.45 -0.28
N PHE A 30 9.32 -5.30 -0.74
CA PHE A 30 8.35 -5.19 -1.83
C PHE A 30 8.93 -4.47 -3.03
N GLN A 31 8.56 -4.91 -4.22
CA GLN A 31 8.88 -4.20 -5.45
C GLN A 31 7.73 -3.28 -5.81
N GLY A 32 8.04 -1.99 -5.96
CA GLY A 32 7.05 -1.00 -6.29
C GLY A 32 7.62 0.40 -6.26
N ASP A 33 6.75 1.38 -6.48
CA ASP A 33 7.14 2.80 -6.40
C ASP A 33 6.02 3.63 -5.79
N CYS A 34 6.25 4.94 -5.71
CA CYS A 34 5.28 5.90 -5.16
C CYS A 34 4.84 5.55 -3.74
N LEU A 35 5.77 5.08 -2.92
CA LEU A 35 5.47 4.74 -1.54
C LEU A 35 5.15 5.98 -0.71
N LEU A 36 4.03 5.91 0.00
CA LEU A 36 3.67 6.86 1.04
C LEU A 36 3.22 6.06 2.26
N ALA A 37 3.86 6.30 3.40
CA ALA A 37 3.46 5.70 4.67
C ALA A 37 3.50 6.82 5.71
N VAL A 38 2.35 7.40 6.02
CA VAL A 38 2.25 8.57 6.89
C VAL A 38 1.15 8.40 7.92
N GLY A 39 1.39 8.94 9.10
CA GLY A 39 0.42 8.91 10.17
C GLY A 39 1.08 8.95 11.54
N ASP A 40 0.44 8.35 12.50
CA ASP A 40 0.91 8.31 13.88
C ASP A 40 0.93 6.86 14.41
N GLU A 41 1.09 6.71 15.72
CA GLU A 41 1.18 5.39 16.34
C GLU A 41 -0.09 4.56 16.25
N GLU A 42 -1.23 5.19 15.97
CA GLU A 42 -2.53 4.53 15.99
C GLU A 42 -3.16 4.38 14.62
N LEU A 43 -2.78 5.23 13.67
CA LEU A 43 -3.35 5.22 12.32
C LEU A 43 -2.31 5.62 11.30
N ILE A 44 -2.10 4.76 10.31
CA ILE A 44 -1.16 5.03 9.21
C ILE A 44 -1.86 4.83 7.88
N LYS A 45 -1.67 5.80 6.98
CA LYS A 45 -2.14 5.72 5.60
C LYS A 45 -1.03 5.20 4.72
N ILE A 46 -1.35 4.21 3.89
CA ILE A 46 -0.43 3.61 2.93
C ILE A 46 -0.91 3.92 1.51
N HIS A 47 0.04 4.27 0.66
CA HIS A 47 -0.14 4.38 -0.78
C HIS A 47 1.08 3.75 -1.44
N PHE A 48 0.88 2.82 -2.36
CA PHE A 48 1.99 2.11 -2.99
C PHE A 48 1.56 1.54 -4.35
N HIS A 49 2.41 1.69 -5.35
CA HIS A 49 2.20 1.11 -6.67
C HIS A 49 3.01 -0.18 -6.78
N THR A 50 2.34 -1.31 -7.02
CA THR A 50 2.99 -2.62 -7.04
C THR A 50 2.25 -3.57 -7.98
N ASN A 51 2.91 -4.66 -8.36
CA ASN A 51 2.28 -5.75 -9.11
C ASN A 51 1.75 -6.85 -8.19
N ALA A 52 2.04 -6.79 -6.89
CA ALA A 52 1.63 -7.79 -5.92
C ALA A 52 0.95 -7.16 -4.70
N PRO A 53 -0.22 -6.51 -4.89
CA PRO A 53 -0.89 -5.81 -3.77
C PRO A 53 -1.29 -6.76 -2.63
N TRP A 54 -1.52 -8.04 -2.92
CA TRP A 54 -1.85 -9.03 -1.89
C TRP A 54 -0.74 -9.18 -0.85
N GLU A 55 0.53 -9.03 -1.25
CA GLU A 55 1.65 -9.09 -0.32
C GLU A 55 1.65 -7.89 0.63
N VAL A 56 1.31 -6.71 0.09
CA VAL A 56 1.18 -5.49 0.88
C VAL A 56 0.07 -5.63 1.92
N LEU A 57 -1.09 -6.13 1.49
CA LEU A 57 -2.23 -6.31 2.40
C LEU A 57 -1.90 -7.30 3.51
N GLU A 58 -1.21 -8.40 3.19
CA GLU A 58 -0.82 -9.40 4.17
C GLU A 58 0.07 -8.80 5.26
N TYR A 59 1.08 -8.04 4.85
CA TYR A 59 1.97 -7.38 5.79
C TYR A 59 1.22 -6.37 6.66
N CYS A 60 0.44 -5.50 6.02
CA CYS A 60 -0.29 -4.46 6.75
C CYS A 60 -1.31 -5.05 7.73
N ALA A 61 -1.97 -6.14 7.35
CA ALA A 61 -2.92 -6.83 8.23
C ALA A 61 -2.23 -7.43 9.45
N SER A 62 -0.94 -7.75 9.34
CA SER A 62 -0.17 -8.26 10.48
C SER A 62 0.15 -7.18 11.51
N LEU A 63 0.07 -5.91 11.12
CA LEU A 63 0.40 -4.78 12.00
C LEU A 63 -0.81 -4.26 12.76
N GLY A 64 -2.01 -4.44 12.22
CA GLY A 64 -3.22 -3.93 12.84
C GLY A 64 -4.44 -4.19 11.96
N ASP A 65 -5.51 -3.46 12.24
CA ASP A 65 -6.75 -3.60 11.48
C ASP A 65 -6.68 -2.74 10.22
N ILE A 66 -6.86 -3.36 9.06
CA ILE A 66 -6.79 -2.63 7.79
C ILE A 66 -8.19 -2.35 7.27
N HIS A 67 -8.39 -1.15 6.73
CA HIS A 67 -9.69 -0.74 6.17
C HIS A 67 -9.50 0.36 5.14
N ASP A 68 -10.60 0.79 4.52
CA ASP A 68 -10.58 1.77 3.43
C ASP A 68 -9.62 1.32 2.32
N ILE A 69 -9.71 0.02 2.00
CA ILE A 69 -8.80 -0.63 1.07
C ILE A 69 -9.27 -0.35 -0.35
N VAL A 70 -8.40 0.24 -1.17
CA VAL A 70 -8.66 0.51 -2.57
C VAL A 70 -7.49 -0.03 -3.39
N ILE A 71 -7.79 -0.89 -4.35
CA ILE A 71 -6.80 -1.39 -5.30
C ILE A 71 -7.36 -1.11 -6.70
N GLU A 72 -6.64 -0.31 -7.47
CA GLU A 72 -7.05 0.07 -8.81
C GLU A 72 -6.01 -0.39 -9.82
N ASN A 73 -6.48 -0.91 -10.94
CA ASN A 73 -5.62 -1.34 -12.04
C ASN A 73 -5.38 -0.15 -12.96
N MET A 74 -4.23 0.49 -12.81
CA MET A 74 -3.88 1.70 -13.55
C MET A 74 -3.69 1.43 -15.06
N GLU A 75 -3.31 0.20 -15.43
CA GLU A 75 -3.15 -0.19 -16.82
C GLU A 75 -4.52 -0.19 -17.54
N ARG A 76 -5.55 -0.74 -16.87
CA ARG A 76 -6.91 -0.69 -17.41
C ARG A 76 -7.41 0.75 -17.51
N GLN A 77 -7.15 1.56 -16.50
CA GLN A 77 -7.53 2.98 -16.51
C GLN A 77 -6.84 3.74 -17.64
N ALA A 78 -5.56 3.45 -17.88
CA ALA A 78 -4.81 4.07 -18.99
C ALA A 78 -5.38 3.70 -20.36
N ASN A 79 -6.08 2.58 -20.46
CA ASN A 79 -6.74 2.12 -21.70
C ASN A 79 -8.21 2.51 -21.76
N GLY A 80 -8.66 3.43 -20.90
CA GLY A 80 -10.04 3.90 -20.88
C GLY A 80 -11.01 2.93 -20.24
N LEU A 81 -10.53 1.93 -19.52
CA LEU A 81 -11.36 0.94 -18.85
C LEU A 81 -11.47 1.28 -17.37
N GLN A 82 -12.44 0.66 -16.71
CA GLN A 82 -12.60 0.83 -15.28
C GLN A 82 -11.54 0.01 -14.51
N GLY A 83 -10.90 0.66 -13.57
CA GLY A 83 -9.91 0.02 -12.73
C GLY A 83 -10.53 -0.79 -11.62
#